data_9def855f04f05ba1cfe71a92e79c1d00
#
_entry.id   9def855f04f05ba1cfe71a92e79c1d00
#
_cell.length_a   1.000
_cell.length_b   1.000
_cell.length_c   1.000
_cell.angle_alpha   90.00
_cell.angle_beta   90.00
_cell.angle_gamma   90.00
#
_symmetry.space_group_name_H-M   'P 1'
#
loop_
_entity.id
_entity.type
_entity.pdbx_description
1 polymer ?
#
loop_
_entity_poly.entity_id
_entity_poly.type
_entity_poly.pdbx_seq_one_letter_code
_entity_poly.pdbx_strand_id
1 'polypeptide(L)'
;MFCPNCGKELKDGSKFCKHCGYEITPKSNVNTVSTNYDTTTNTKERNEKVLIGVLIVAIAILAIVFVAFGTGLFNGNGDNSQGFLSSSSSKPVSLSSFPVSEAPALAQAIKNSGGNFPIKFKSLSLSKAQCLYILTKSISVIADGNPDATISVKDPSYAPHPSGRDYSQSIPRSNYVDMCNRFSSWIESDGAVPNYIGITTPGAADISPSRMLDICVSILIDYGNTKTLPSSVNI
;
A
#
# COMPACT_ATOMS: atom_id res chain seq x y z
N MET A 1 12.71 25.12 -8.55
CA MET A 1 11.95 23.88 -8.85
C MET A 1 11.05 23.50 -7.69
N PHE A 2 10.07 22.60 -7.90
CA PHE A 2 9.16 22.20 -6.82
C PHE A 2 9.46 20.77 -6.36
N CYS A 3 9.24 20.50 -5.06
CA CYS A 3 9.42 19.18 -4.49
C CYS A 3 8.34 18.21 -5.02
N PRO A 4 8.71 17.07 -5.62
CA PRO A 4 7.75 16.12 -6.15
C PRO A 4 6.92 15.42 -5.05
N ASN A 5 7.39 15.45 -3.80
CA ASN A 5 6.71 14.80 -2.69
C ASN A 5 5.72 15.71 -1.94
N CYS A 6 6.00 17.02 -1.80
CA CYS A 6 5.16 17.93 -1.00
C CYS A 6 4.72 19.20 -1.74
N GLY A 7 5.13 19.40 -3.01
CA GLY A 7 4.76 20.55 -3.84
C GLY A 7 5.37 21.90 -3.43
N LYS A 8 6.18 21.96 -2.38
CA LYS A 8 6.82 23.19 -1.91
C LYS A 8 7.98 23.58 -2.79
N GLU A 9 8.23 24.89 -2.93
CA GLU A 9 9.33 25.42 -3.72
C GLU A 9 10.69 25.08 -3.10
N LEU A 10 11.62 24.65 -3.97
CA LEU A 10 12.98 24.26 -3.62
C LEU A 10 13.98 25.23 -4.23
N LYS A 11 15.07 25.47 -3.51
CA LYS A 11 16.24 26.12 -4.07
C LYS A 11 16.90 25.18 -5.08
N ASP A 12 17.35 25.74 -6.21
CA ASP A 12 18.07 24.97 -7.22
C ASP A 12 19.35 24.36 -6.61
N GLY A 13 19.59 23.08 -6.93
CA GLY A 13 20.73 22.34 -6.40
C GLY A 13 20.54 21.74 -5.00
N SER A 14 19.34 21.84 -4.41
CA SER A 14 19.06 21.19 -3.12
C SER A 14 19.03 19.67 -3.28
N LYS A 15 19.81 18.95 -2.46
CA LYS A 15 19.79 17.48 -2.41
C LYS A 15 18.57 16.93 -1.66
N PHE A 16 18.02 17.73 -0.76
CA PHE A 16 16.86 17.34 0.05
C PHE A 16 15.85 18.50 0.13
N CYS A 17 14.59 18.16 0.17
CA CYS A 17 13.52 19.13 0.41
C CYS A 17 13.52 19.55 1.88
N LYS A 18 13.73 20.86 2.16
CA LYS A 18 13.73 21.41 3.52
C LYS A 18 12.37 21.33 4.24
N HIS A 19 11.29 21.05 3.50
CA HIS A 19 9.93 20.99 4.06
C HIS A 19 9.46 19.56 4.36
N CYS A 20 9.96 18.55 3.65
CA CYS A 20 9.49 17.17 3.83
C CYS A 20 10.61 16.13 3.82
N GLY A 21 11.88 16.55 3.75
CA GLY A 21 13.03 15.65 3.77
C GLY A 21 13.23 14.81 2.49
N TYR A 22 12.37 14.96 1.47
CA TYR A 22 12.47 14.17 0.24
C TYR A 22 13.82 14.40 -0.46
N GLU A 23 14.51 13.30 -0.81
CA GLU A 23 15.77 13.35 -1.54
C GLU A 23 15.54 13.64 -3.02
N ILE A 24 16.21 14.67 -3.53
CA ILE A 24 16.09 15.13 -4.90
C ILE A 24 17.26 14.57 -5.69
N THR A 25 17.07 13.40 -6.31
CA THR A 25 18.04 12.83 -7.23
C THR A 25 18.09 13.67 -8.51
N PRO A 26 19.24 14.19 -8.92
CA PRO A 26 19.36 14.82 -10.24
C PRO A 26 19.11 13.76 -11.31
N LYS A 27 18.21 14.03 -12.24
CA LYS A 27 18.04 13.18 -13.42
C LYS A 27 19.39 13.11 -14.13
N SER A 28 20.08 12.00 -14.01
CA SER A 28 21.23 11.68 -14.82
C SER A 28 20.78 11.61 -16.27
N ASN A 29 21.27 12.49 -17.12
CA ASN A 29 21.17 12.32 -18.56
C ASN A 29 21.85 11.01 -18.92
N VAL A 30 21.08 9.99 -19.19
CA VAL A 30 21.58 8.75 -19.77
C VAL A 30 21.93 9.05 -21.21
N ASN A 31 23.21 9.33 -21.46
CA ASN A 31 23.76 9.26 -22.81
C ASN A 31 23.63 7.82 -23.29
N THR A 32 22.91 7.66 -24.37
CA THR A 32 22.74 6.42 -25.12
C THR A 32 24.12 5.93 -25.57
N VAL A 33 24.65 4.91 -24.90
CA VAL A 33 25.74 4.10 -25.41
C VAL A 33 25.12 2.97 -26.21
N SER A 34 25.20 3.08 -27.54
CA SER A 34 24.91 2.00 -28.47
C SER A 34 25.99 0.93 -28.30
N THR A 35 25.68 -0.15 -27.64
CA THR A 35 26.46 -1.39 -27.74
C THR A 35 25.79 -2.32 -28.73
N ASN A 36 26.44 -2.48 -29.87
CA ASN A 36 26.17 -3.54 -30.83
C ASN A 36 26.32 -4.90 -30.13
N TYR A 37 25.24 -5.67 -30.07
CA TYR A 37 25.32 -7.09 -29.80
C TYR A 37 25.19 -7.87 -31.09
N ASP A 38 26.28 -8.55 -31.45
CA ASP A 38 26.30 -9.55 -32.49
C ASP A 38 25.28 -10.64 -32.20
N THR A 39 24.45 -10.88 -33.21
CA THR A 39 23.47 -11.93 -33.27
C THR A 39 24.19 -13.26 -33.52
N THR A 40 24.24 -14.11 -32.51
CA THR A 40 24.45 -15.53 -32.75
C THR A 40 23.12 -16.23 -32.58
N THR A 41 22.51 -16.52 -33.71
CA THR A 41 21.37 -17.39 -33.87
C THR A 41 21.70 -18.79 -33.35
N ASN A 42 20.94 -19.29 -32.39
CA ASN A 42 20.75 -20.72 -32.23
C ASN A 42 19.28 -21.02 -31.95
N THR A 43 18.72 -21.61 -32.99
CA THR A 43 17.38 -22.11 -33.20
C THR A 43 16.95 -23.04 -32.06
N LYS A 44 15.85 -22.71 -31.41
CA LYS A 44 15.02 -23.75 -30.79
C LYS A 44 13.55 -23.52 -31.12
N GLU A 45 13.22 -23.82 -32.34
CA GLU A 45 11.86 -23.87 -32.91
C GLU A 45 10.95 -24.91 -32.24
N ARG A 46 10.85 -24.99 -30.93
CA ARG A 46 10.01 -26.02 -30.31
C ARG A 46 9.00 -25.51 -29.29
N ASN A 47 9.06 -24.23 -28.92
CA ASN A 47 8.20 -23.71 -27.85
C ASN A 47 7.12 -22.73 -28.31
N GLU A 48 7.18 -22.22 -29.55
CA GLU A 48 6.16 -21.26 -30.02
C GLU A 48 4.77 -21.90 -30.20
N LYS A 49 4.72 -23.13 -30.72
CA LYS A 49 3.43 -23.83 -30.92
C LYS A 49 2.74 -24.18 -29.59
N VAL A 50 3.52 -24.45 -28.54
CA VAL A 50 3.01 -24.74 -27.21
C VAL A 50 2.52 -23.44 -26.54
N LEU A 51 3.23 -22.34 -26.70
CA LEU A 51 2.85 -21.02 -26.17
C LEU A 51 1.57 -20.48 -26.82
N ILE A 52 1.44 -20.63 -28.14
CA ILE A 52 0.24 -20.26 -28.89
C ILE A 52 -0.95 -21.13 -28.47
N GLY A 53 -0.75 -22.43 -28.29
CA GLY A 53 -1.78 -23.35 -27.82
C GLY A 53 -2.30 -22.98 -26.41
N VAL A 54 -1.41 -22.66 -25.48
CA VAL A 54 -1.77 -22.25 -24.12
C VAL A 54 -2.51 -20.91 -24.14
N LEU A 55 -2.10 -19.96 -24.98
CA LEU A 55 -2.76 -18.66 -25.12
C LEU A 55 -4.18 -18.80 -25.67
N ILE A 56 -4.40 -19.67 -26.68
CA ILE A 56 -5.72 -19.90 -27.24
C ILE A 56 -6.66 -20.55 -26.23
N VAL A 57 -6.17 -21.49 -25.42
CA VAL A 57 -6.95 -22.14 -24.37
C VAL A 57 -7.32 -21.13 -23.28
N ALA A 58 -6.40 -20.24 -22.88
CA ALA A 58 -6.65 -19.20 -21.89
C ALA A 58 -7.71 -18.19 -22.38
N ILE A 59 -7.65 -17.79 -23.65
CA ILE A 59 -8.65 -16.89 -24.26
C ILE A 59 -10.02 -17.57 -24.36
N ALA A 60 -10.07 -18.87 -24.69
CA ALA A 60 -11.31 -19.62 -24.74
C ALA A 60 -11.97 -19.74 -23.36
N ILE A 61 -11.19 -19.97 -22.30
CA ILE A 61 -11.69 -20.01 -20.91
C ILE A 61 -12.22 -18.64 -20.48
N LEU A 62 -11.50 -17.55 -20.81
CA LEU A 62 -11.95 -16.20 -20.54
C LEU A 62 -13.25 -15.85 -21.29
N ALA A 63 -13.40 -16.28 -22.54
CA ALA A 63 -14.62 -16.07 -23.31
C ALA A 63 -15.82 -16.84 -22.74
N ILE A 64 -15.61 -18.07 -22.25
CA ILE A 64 -16.66 -18.86 -21.59
C ILE A 64 -17.10 -18.20 -20.28
N VAL A 65 -16.17 -17.70 -19.48
CA VAL A 65 -16.48 -16.97 -18.25
C VAL A 65 -17.25 -15.68 -18.56
N PHE A 66 -16.86 -14.94 -19.61
CA PHE A 66 -17.53 -13.71 -20.00
C PHE A 66 -18.97 -13.96 -20.53
N VAL A 67 -19.19 -15.05 -21.26
CA VAL A 67 -20.54 -15.44 -21.72
C VAL A 67 -21.39 -15.92 -20.55
N ALA A 68 -20.84 -16.66 -19.60
CA ALA A 68 -21.56 -17.11 -18.40
C ALA A 68 -22.01 -15.94 -17.49
N PHE A 69 -21.19 -14.89 -17.38
CA PHE A 69 -21.53 -13.68 -16.64
C PHE A 69 -22.37 -12.67 -17.44
N GLY A 70 -22.25 -12.66 -18.78
CA GLY A 70 -22.91 -11.67 -19.64
C GLY A 70 -24.32 -12.05 -20.12
N THR A 71 -24.68 -13.32 -20.10
CA THR A 71 -25.97 -13.78 -20.66
C THR A 71 -27.04 -14.13 -19.63
N GLY A 72 -26.80 -13.86 -18.32
CA GLY A 72 -27.86 -14.01 -17.32
C GLY A 72 -28.44 -15.42 -17.19
N LEU A 73 -27.69 -16.49 -17.51
CA LEU A 73 -28.14 -17.89 -17.45
C LEU A 73 -28.45 -18.42 -16.01
N PHE A 74 -28.51 -17.51 -15.03
CA PHE A 74 -29.06 -17.78 -13.69
C PHE A 74 -30.37 -17.04 -13.43
N ASN A 75 -31.22 -16.91 -14.48
CA ASN A 75 -32.57 -16.44 -14.26
C ASN A 75 -33.52 -17.64 -14.16
N GLY A 76 -33.50 -18.30 -12.99
CA GLY A 76 -34.51 -19.27 -12.57
C GLY A 76 -35.70 -18.55 -11.98
N ASN A 77 -36.82 -18.51 -12.69
CA ASN A 77 -38.12 -18.08 -12.19
C ASN A 77 -38.51 -18.87 -10.94
N GLY A 78 -38.84 -18.16 -9.88
CA GLY A 78 -39.45 -18.72 -8.68
C GLY A 78 -39.90 -17.57 -7.78
N ASP A 79 -41.19 -17.22 -7.89
CA ASP A 79 -41.87 -16.30 -6.96
C ASP A 79 -41.66 -16.74 -5.51
N ASN A 80 -41.26 -15.84 -4.70
CA ASN A 80 -41.75 -15.38 -3.42
C ASN A 80 -40.64 -14.80 -2.52
N SER A 81 -40.80 -13.50 -2.34
CA SER A 81 -40.67 -12.80 -1.05
C SER A 81 -39.43 -12.97 -0.18
N GLN A 82 -38.86 -11.86 -0.03
CA GLN A 82 -37.96 -11.36 1.00
C GLN A 82 -36.54 -11.23 0.50
N GLY A 83 -36.31 -10.01 0.00
CA GLY A 83 -35.01 -9.51 -0.33
C GLY A 83 -34.07 -9.60 0.87
N PHE A 84 -33.17 -10.56 0.82
CA PHE A 84 -31.92 -10.47 1.52
C PHE A 84 -30.99 -9.62 0.65
N LEU A 85 -31.32 -8.34 0.56
CA LEU A 85 -30.31 -7.34 0.28
C LEU A 85 -29.38 -7.36 1.49
N SER A 86 -28.33 -8.15 1.39
CA SER A 86 -27.12 -7.88 2.16
C SER A 86 -26.60 -6.53 1.67
N SER A 87 -27.27 -5.48 2.08
CA SER A 87 -26.66 -4.17 2.19
C SER A 87 -25.56 -4.33 3.22
N SER A 88 -24.35 -4.63 2.76
CA SER A 88 -23.18 -4.25 3.49
C SER A 88 -23.31 -2.73 3.64
N SER A 89 -23.89 -2.29 4.75
CA SER A 89 -23.91 -0.88 5.10
C SER A 89 -22.48 -0.49 5.38
N SER A 90 -21.74 -0.18 4.31
CA SER A 90 -20.43 0.41 4.43
C SER A 90 -20.61 1.71 5.21
N LYS A 91 -20.16 1.72 6.47
CA LYS A 91 -20.14 2.93 7.28
C LYS A 91 -19.52 4.06 6.43
N PRO A 92 -20.09 5.26 6.43
CA PRO A 92 -19.53 6.35 5.65
C PRO A 92 -18.10 6.62 6.10
N VAL A 93 -17.18 6.70 5.13
CA VAL A 93 -15.76 6.98 5.41
C VAL A 93 -15.59 8.48 5.55
N SER A 94 -15.16 8.91 6.74
CA SER A 94 -14.83 10.30 7.04
C SER A 94 -13.57 10.39 7.89
N LEU A 95 -12.98 11.58 8.03
CA LEU A 95 -11.83 11.78 8.91
C LEU A 95 -12.20 11.57 10.38
N SER A 96 -13.42 11.92 10.79
CA SER A 96 -13.90 11.73 12.16
C SER A 96 -14.27 10.28 12.49
N SER A 97 -14.53 9.45 11.45
CA SER A 97 -14.97 8.06 11.61
C SER A 97 -14.49 7.22 10.42
N PHE A 98 -13.22 6.80 10.47
CA PHE A 98 -12.64 5.92 9.46
C PHE A 98 -12.82 4.46 9.91
N PRO A 99 -13.56 3.62 9.19
CA PRO A 99 -13.71 2.20 9.53
C PRO A 99 -12.39 1.46 9.35
N VAL A 100 -11.95 0.71 10.36
CA VAL A 100 -10.73 -0.11 10.30
C VAL A 100 -10.81 -1.15 9.18
N SER A 101 -12.00 -1.65 8.89
CA SER A 101 -12.27 -2.58 7.78
C SER A 101 -11.93 -2.02 6.39
N GLU A 102 -11.79 -0.70 6.25
CA GLU A 102 -11.40 -0.03 5.00
C GLU A 102 -9.87 0.14 4.86
N ALA A 103 -9.11 -0.13 5.91
CA ALA A 103 -7.65 0.02 5.87
C ALA A 103 -6.95 -0.87 4.82
N PRO A 104 -7.37 -2.12 4.55
CA PRO A 104 -6.83 -2.92 3.45
C PRO A 104 -7.04 -2.29 2.07
N ALA A 105 -8.22 -1.72 1.82
CA ALA A 105 -8.53 -1.04 0.56
C ALA A 105 -7.71 0.26 0.41
N LEU A 106 -7.50 1.00 1.50
CA LEU A 106 -6.59 2.16 1.51
C LEU A 106 -5.15 1.73 1.23
N ALA A 107 -4.68 0.65 1.84
CA ALA A 107 -3.34 0.12 1.60
C ALA A 107 -3.13 -0.24 0.12
N GLN A 108 -4.13 -0.85 -0.52
CA GLN A 108 -4.10 -1.16 -1.95
C GLN A 108 -4.08 0.12 -2.80
N ALA A 109 -4.84 1.16 -2.42
CA ALA A 109 -4.83 2.45 -3.12
C ALA A 109 -3.45 3.13 -3.03
N ILE A 110 -2.79 3.07 -1.85
CA ILE A 110 -1.43 3.59 -1.66
C ILE A 110 -0.43 2.84 -2.54
N LYS A 111 -0.49 1.50 -2.56
CA LYS A 111 0.36 0.69 -3.43
C LYS A 111 0.19 1.07 -4.91
N ASN A 112 -1.05 1.23 -5.35
CA ASN A 112 -1.37 1.55 -6.74
C ASN A 112 -0.96 2.98 -7.14
N SER A 113 -0.81 3.90 -6.18
CA SER A 113 -0.39 5.28 -6.44
C SER A 113 1.10 5.42 -6.77
N GLY A 114 1.90 4.36 -6.54
CA GLY A 114 3.34 4.41 -6.72
C GLY A 114 4.05 5.41 -5.80
N GLY A 115 3.49 5.67 -4.62
CA GLY A 115 4.08 6.59 -3.63
C GLY A 115 3.71 8.06 -3.83
N ASN A 116 2.79 8.38 -4.76
CA ASN A 116 2.30 9.74 -4.97
C ASN A 116 1.24 10.12 -3.93
N PHE A 117 1.41 11.26 -3.27
CA PHE A 117 0.48 11.81 -2.29
C PHE A 117 0.04 13.24 -2.69
N PRO A 118 -1.17 13.70 -2.27
CA PRO A 118 -2.15 12.99 -1.44
C PRO A 118 -2.87 11.85 -2.16
N ILE A 119 -3.30 10.83 -1.41
CA ILE A 119 -4.10 9.73 -1.93
C ILE A 119 -5.56 10.12 -1.96
N LYS A 120 -6.20 9.97 -3.11
CA LYS A 120 -7.65 10.04 -3.20
C LYS A 120 -8.25 8.67 -2.86
N PHE A 121 -8.96 8.61 -1.73
CA PHE A 121 -9.61 7.40 -1.25
C PHE A 121 -11.07 7.70 -0.90
N LYS A 122 -11.99 7.17 -1.70
CA LYS A 122 -13.42 7.51 -1.64
C LYS A 122 -13.61 9.05 -1.72
N SER A 123 -14.26 9.66 -0.73
CA SER A 123 -14.45 11.11 -0.66
C SER A 123 -13.27 11.87 -0.02
N LEU A 124 -12.24 11.16 0.46
CA LEU A 124 -11.14 11.75 1.18
C LEU A 124 -9.93 12.04 0.28
N SER A 125 -9.18 13.07 0.63
CA SER A 125 -7.85 13.35 0.10
C SER A 125 -6.86 13.28 1.27
N LEU A 126 -6.09 12.19 1.34
CA LEU A 126 -5.28 11.84 2.49
C LEU A 126 -3.80 12.14 2.25
N SER A 127 -3.19 12.90 3.13
CA SER A 127 -1.74 13.12 3.14
C SER A 127 -0.98 11.84 3.50
N LYS A 128 0.32 11.80 3.21
CA LYS A 128 1.19 10.68 3.61
C LYS A 128 1.18 10.46 5.13
N ALA A 129 1.17 11.55 5.90
CA ALA A 129 1.12 11.50 7.35
C ALA A 129 -0.20 10.93 7.88
N GLN A 130 -1.33 11.33 7.29
CA GLN A 130 -2.64 10.75 7.60
C GLN A 130 -2.71 9.26 7.24
N CYS A 131 -2.17 8.86 6.08
CA CYS A 131 -2.10 7.46 5.71
C CYS A 131 -1.28 6.64 6.71
N LEU A 132 -0.09 7.13 7.12
CA LEU A 132 0.73 6.49 8.16
C LEU A 132 -0.06 6.28 9.46
N TYR A 133 -0.76 7.32 9.92
CA TYR A 133 -1.58 7.21 11.12
C TYR A 133 -2.69 6.18 10.97
N ILE A 134 -3.47 6.26 9.88
CA ILE A 134 -4.58 5.33 9.63
C ILE A 134 -4.08 3.88 9.60
N LEU A 135 -3.01 3.59 8.85
CA LEU A 135 -2.55 2.22 8.68
C LEU A 135 -1.96 1.66 9.98
N THR A 136 -1.11 2.43 10.68
CA THR A 136 -0.51 1.97 11.95
C THR A 136 -1.57 1.76 13.01
N LYS A 137 -2.51 2.70 13.16
CA LYS A 137 -3.61 2.58 14.13
C LYS A 137 -4.54 1.42 13.80
N SER A 138 -4.84 1.20 12.52
CA SER A 138 -5.68 0.07 12.09
C SER A 138 -5.04 -1.28 12.41
N ILE A 139 -3.72 -1.45 12.17
CA ILE A 139 -3.01 -2.69 12.53
C ILE A 139 -3.08 -2.93 14.04
N SER A 140 -2.87 -1.88 14.86
CA SER A 140 -2.99 -1.97 16.31
C SER A 140 -4.39 -2.42 16.73
N VAL A 141 -5.43 -1.79 16.22
CA VAL A 141 -6.84 -2.09 16.55
C VAL A 141 -7.24 -3.50 16.09
N ILE A 142 -6.76 -3.96 14.93
CA ILE A 142 -6.95 -5.33 14.45
C ILE A 142 -6.24 -6.33 15.37
N ALA A 143 -5.02 -6.02 15.81
CA ALA A 143 -4.25 -6.88 16.71
C ALA A 143 -4.93 -7.02 18.09
N ASP A 144 -5.63 -5.97 18.54
CA ASP A 144 -6.45 -5.97 19.76
C ASP A 144 -7.79 -6.69 19.59
N GLY A 145 -8.08 -7.28 18.42
CA GLY A 145 -9.30 -8.06 18.16
C GLY A 145 -10.52 -7.21 17.78
N ASN A 146 -10.36 -5.95 17.38
CA ASN A 146 -11.46 -5.02 17.07
C ASN A 146 -11.50 -4.58 15.60
N PRO A 147 -11.56 -5.49 14.61
CA PRO A 147 -11.47 -5.13 13.18
C PRO A 147 -12.65 -4.29 12.66
N ASP A 148 -13.77 -4.29 13.37
CA ASP A 148 -14.99 -3.54 13.00
C ASP A 148 -15.07 -2.15 13.65
N ALA A 149 -14.04 -1.75 14.38
CA ALA A 149 -13.96 -0.46 15.02
C ALA A 149 -13.83 0.69 14.00
N THR A 150 -14.01 1.91 14.48
CA THR A 150 -13.70 3.13 13.73
C THR A 150 -12.60 3.91 14.46
N ILE A 151 -11.79 4.64 13.69
CA ILE A 151 -10.75 5.53 14.23
C ILE A 151 -11.04 6.96 13.81
N SER A 152 -10.76 7.93 14.69
CA SER A 152 -10.74 9.35 14.36
C SER A 152 -9.38 9.68 13.79
N VAL A 153 -9.34 10.06 12.51
CA VAL A 153 -8.09 10.35 11.80
C VAL A 153 -7.51 11.66 12.31
N LYS A 154 -6.26 11.62 12.74
CA LYS A 154 -5.49 12.81 13.09
C LYS A 154 -4.98 13.50 11.82
N ASP A 155 -4.63 14.77 11.93
CA ASP A 155 -3.98 15.54 10.87
C ASP A 155 -2.54 15.91 11.28
N PRO A 156 -1.64 14.90 11.35
CA PRO A 156 -0.28 15.13 11.77
C PRO A 156 0.54 15.82 10.69
N SER A 157 1.53 16.61 11.13
CA SER A 157 2.60 17.02 10.24
C SER A 157 3.48 15.83 9.87
N TYR A 158 4.08 15.86 8.68
CA TYR A 158 5.08 14.84 8.31
C TYR A 158 6.38 15.06 9.08
N ALA A 159 7.15 13.96 9.24
CA ALA A 159 8.43 13.98 9.94
C ALA A 159 9.35 15.10 9.41
N PRO A 160 9.88 15.99 10.29
CA PRO A 160 10.73 17.10 9.87
C PRO A 160 12.11 16.65 9.38
N HIS A 161 12.63 15.54 9.92
CA HIS A 161 13.95 14.99 9.61
C HIS A 161 13.88 13.46 9.48
N PRO A 162 13.14 12.94 8.46
CA PRO A 162 12.99 11.49 8.32
C PRO A 162 14.35 10.82 8.16
N SER A 163 14.56 9.77 8.94
CA SER A 163 15.81 8.99 8.95
C SER A 163 15.49 7.51 9.16
N GLY A 164 16.49 6.66 9.05
CA GLY A 164 16.36 5.22 9.18
C GLY A 164 17.09 4.52 8.05
N ARG A 165 17.30 3.22 8.20
CA ARG A 165 17.98 2.39 7.20
C ARG A 165 16.98 1.49 6.48
N ASP A 166 17.24 1.30 5.19
CA ASP A 166 16.59 0.27 4.41
C ASP A 166 17.47 -0.98 4.50
N TYR A 167 16.96 -2.01 5.14
CA TYR A 167 17.60 -3.33 5.15
C TYR A 167 16.54 -4.41 5.03
N SER A 168 16.93 -5.52 4.42
CA SER A 168 16.03 -6.65 4.25
C SER A 168 16.04 -7.51 5.51
N GLN A 169 14.91 -7.61 6.17
CA GLN A 169 14.72 -8.42 7.37
C GLN A 169 13.27 -8.90 7.46
N SER A 170 13.09 -10.06 8.07
CA SER A 170 11.76 -10.53 8.48
C SER A 170 11.42 -9.97 9.86
N ILE A 171 10.30 -9.26 9.97
CA ILE A 171 9.81 -8.68 11.22
C ILE A 171 8.65 -9.52 11.72
N PRO A 172 8.75 -10.20 12.88
CA PRO A 172 7.68 -10.96 13.50
C PRO A 172 6.48 -10.09 13.85
N ARG A 173 5.29 -10.71 13.96
CA ARG A 173 4.03 -10.03 14.32
C ARG A 173 4.15 -9.21 15.60
N SER A 174 4.74 -9.76 16.65
CA SER A 174 4.91 -9.05 17.92
C SER A 174 5.66 -7.72 17.74
N ASN A 175 6.70 -7.71 16.89
CA ASN A 175 7.52 -6.52 16.68
C ASN A 175 6.81 -5.48 15.80
N TYR A 176 6.18 -5.88 14.69
CA TYR A 176 5.50 -4.89 13.86
C TYR A 176 4.23 -4.33 14.53
N VAL A 177 3.53 -5.11 15.36
CA VAL A 177 2.42 -4.61 16.17
C VAL A 177 2.92 -3.61 17.21
N ASP A 178 4.01 -3.92 17.92
CA ASP A 178 4.66 -2.98 18.84
C ASP A 178 5.06 -1.67 18.15
N MET A 179 5.68 -1.78 16.96
CA MET A 179 6.04 -0.61 16.15
C MET A 179 4.82 0.23 15.77
N CYS A 180 3.72 -0.41 15.34
CA CYS A 180 2.47 0.26 14.99
C CYS A 180 1.86 0.98 16.21
N ASN A 181 1.85 0.34 17.37
CA ASN A 181 1.36 0.92 18.62
C ASN A 181 2.18 2.17 19.01
N ARG A 182 3.50 2.05 19.05
CA ARG A 182 4.37 3.19 19.39
C ARG A 182 4.26 4.33 18.37
N PHE A 183 4.20 3.99 17.08
CA PHE A 183 4.12 4.99 16.00
C PHE A 183 2.82 5.79 16.05
N SER A 184 1.66 5.10 16.17
CA SER A 184 0.37 5.77 16.27
C SER A 184 0.23 6.57 17.57
N SER A 185 0.71 6.05 18.70
CA SER A 185 0.70 6.75 19.99
C SER A 185 1.58 8.02 19.96
N TRP A 186 2.74 7.95 19.30
CA TRP A 186 3.57 9.15 19.08
C TRP A 186 2.81 10.23 18.31
N ILE A 187 2.16 9.85 17.20
CA ILE A 187 1.36 10.80 16.42
C ILE A 187 0.23 11.42 17.27
N GLU A 188 -0.40 10.61 18.13
CA GLU A 188 -1.48 11.08 19.02
C GLU A 188 -0.98 12.09 20.05
N SER A 189 0.27 11.94 20.56
CA SER A 189 0.85 12.81 21.58
C SER A 189 1.51 14.05 20.99
N ASP A 190 2.29 13.89 19.92
CA ASP A 190 3.13 14.97 19.37
C ASP A 190 2.49 15.71 18.19
N GLY A 191 1.45 15.16 17.58
CA GLY A 191 0.83 15.76 16.40
C GLY A 191 1.70 15.72 15.15
N ALA A 192 2.75 14.90 15.15
CA ALA A 192 3.70 14.75 14.04
C ALA A 192 4.12 13.29 13.86
N VAL A 193 4.44 12.92 12.62
CA VAL A 193 5.06 11.65 12.31
C VAL A 193 6.48 11.61 12.89
N PRO A 194 6.89 10.56 13.62
CA PRO A 194 8.25 10.44 14.15
C PRO A 194 9.27 10.34 13.01
N ASN A 195 10.50 10.79 13.26
CA ASN A 195 11.57 10.78 12.25
C ASN A 195 12.02 9.36 11.89
N TYR A 196 11.89 8.43 12.82
CA TYR A 196 12.22 7.01 12.66
C TYR A 196 11.46 6.16 13.67
N ILE A 197 11.47 4.87 13.49
CA ILE A 197 10.93 3.88 14.44
C ILE A 197 11.94 2.74 14.63
N GLY A 198 12.29 2.46 15.88
CA GLY A 198 13.13 1.32 16.24
C GLY A 198 12.35 0.02 16.24
N ILE A 199 13.00 -1.07 15.79
CA ILE A 199 12.49 -2.42 15.93
C ILE A 199 12.99 -2.97 17.28
N THR A 200 12.09 -3.57 18.08
CA THR A 200 12.41 -4.14 19.40
C THR A 200 13.15 -5.48 19.24
N THR A 201 14.23 -5.45 18.46
CA THR A 201 15.14 -6.60 18.26
C THR A 201 16.56 -6.10 18.47
N PRO A 202 17.37 -6.75 19.33
CA PRO A 202 18.75 -6.33 19.54
C PRO A 202 19.54 -6.26 18.22
N GLY A 203 20.21 -5.13 17.99
CA GLY A 203 21.02 -4.90 16.78
C GLY A 203 20.24 -4.54 15.52
N ALA A 204 18.91 -4.49 15.56
CA ALA A 204 18.13 -3.98 14.46
C ALA A 204 18.31 -2.47 14.29
N ALA A 205 18.42 -2.02 13.05
CA ALA A 205 18.52 -0.60 12.75
C ALA A 205 17.11 0.04 12.77
N ASP A 206 17.07 1.35 13.09
CA ASP A 206 15.85 2.14 12.96
C ASP A 206 15.42 2.22 11.51
N ILE A 207 14.11 2.22 11.28
CA ILE A 207 13.50 2.35 9.96
C ILE A 207 12.85 3.72 9.76
N SER A 208 12.83 4.17 8.51
CA SER A 208 12.23 5.46 8.14
C SER A 208 10.70 5.39 8.15
N PRO A 209 10.01 6.55 8.26
CA PRO A 209 8.56 6.62 8.12
C PRO A 209 8.05 6.11 6.77
N SER A 210 8.84 6.29 5.70
CA SER A 210 8.50 5.74 4.38
C SER A 210 8.52 4.22 4.40
N ARG A 211 9.54 3.62 5.00
CA ARG A 211 9.63 2.16 5.14
C ARG A 211 8.54 1.60 6.04
N MET A 212 8.19 2.35 7.12
CA MET A 212 7.05 1.99 7.97
C MET A 212 5.74 1.97 7.19
N LEU A 213 5.55 2.91 6.25
CA LEU A 213 4.39 2.92 5.37
C LEU A 213 4.33 1.65 4.50
N ASP A 214 5.45 1.26 3.88
CA ASP A 214 5.53 0.07 3.02
C ASP A 214 5.23 -1.22 3.80
N ILE A 215 5.73 -1.31 5.03
CA ILE A 215 5.44 -2.41 5.96
C ILE A 215 3.94 -2.49 6.25
N CYS A 216 3.32 -1.38 6.64
CA CYS A 216 1.90 -1.34 6.94
C CYS A 216 1.03 -1.66 5.71
N VAL A 217 1.42 -1.18 4.54
CA VAL A 217 0.75 -1.50 3.26
C VAL A 217 0.79 -3.00 3.00
N SER A 218 1.96 -3.64 3.13
CA SER A 218 2.10 -5.09 2.93
C SER A 218 1.24 -5.87 3.90
N ILE A 219 1.31 -5.56 5.20
CA ILE A 219 0.54 -6.24 6.26
C ILE A 219 -0.97 -6.15 6.00
N LEU A 220 -1.47 -4.95 5.64
CA LEU A 220 -2.91 -4.75 5.47
C LEU A 220 -3.44 -5.33 4.16
N ILE A 221 -2.65 -5.41 3.11
CA ILE A 221 -3.01 -6.13 1.89
C ILE A 221 -3.15 -7.62 2.19
N ASP A 222 -2.18 -8.21 2.89
CA ASP A 222 -2.23 -9.63 3.30
C ASP A 222 -3.42 -9.89 4.23
N TYR A 223 -3.66 -9.02 5.20
CA TYR A 223 -4.83 -9.09 6.07
C TYR A 223 -6.14 -8.98 5.28
N GLY A 224 -6.21 -8.10 4.29
CA GLY A 224 -7.37 -7.96 3.41
C GLY A 224 -7.77 -9.27 2.73
N ASN A 225 -6.76 -10.06 2.32
CA ASN A 225 -6.94 -11.34 1.64
C ASN A 225 -7.26 -12.48 2.60
N THR A 226 -6.61 -12.53 3.77
CA THR A 226 -6.64 -13.70 4.68
C THR A 226 -7.51 -13.50 5.91
N LYS A 227 -7.89 -12.25 6.21
CA LYS A 227 -8.56 -11.84 7.47
C LYS A 227 -7.75 -12.18 8.74
N THR A 228 -6.48 -12.45 8.56
CA THR A 228 -5.54 -12.74 9.64
C THR A 228 -4.27 -11.92 9.46
N LEU A 229 -3.81 -11.28 10.54
CA LEU A 229 -2.53 -10.58 10.49
C LEU A 229 -1.39 -11.58 10.22
N PRO A 230 -0.47 -11.31 9.29
CA PRO A 230 0.62 -12.23 8.96
C PRO A 230 1.51 -12.50 10.19
N SER A 231 2.10 -13.70 10.26
CA SER A 231 3.01 -14.08 11.36
C SER A 231 4.32 -13.25 11.32
N SER A 232 4.72 -12.81 10.15
CA SER A 232 5.85 -11.90 9.91
C SER A 232 5.66 -11.13 8.61
N VAL A 233 6.39 -10.04 8.45
CA VAL A 233 6.48 -9.26 7.22
C VAL A 233 7.95 -9.14 6.81
N ASN A 234 8.23 -9.29 5.51
CA ASN A 234 9.56 -9.06 4.94
C ASN A 234 9.66 -7.64 4.41
N ILE A 235 10.78 -7.01 4.69
CA ILE A 235 11.10 -5.64 4.28
C ILE A 235 12.38 -5.60 3.46
#